data_8ad5f5f9fb55e4f9a0c243ad0c747e33
#
_entry.id   8ad5f5f9fb55e4f9a0c243ad0c747e33
#
_cell.length_a   1.000
_cell.length_b   1.000
_cell.length_c   1.000
_cell.angle_alpha   90.00
_cell.angle_beta   90.00
_cell.angle_gamma   90.00
#
_symmetry.space_group_name_H-M   'P 1'
#
loop_
_entity.id
_entity.type
_entity.pdbx_description
1 polymer ?
#
loop_
_entity_poly.entity_id
_entity_poly.type
_entity_poly.pdbx_seq_one_letter_code
_entity_poly.pdbx_strand_id
1 'polypeptide(L)'
;CYTEPFLPKSFLETEYEDLASHFLHELNEGLDGTSKKAGIIGEIGCSWPITPFEVKAIKAAAYAAYQTGCALSIHPGRSPDACNQILDILQATNLNPNRVILCHMDRTFPKGDGILSLLKSGVNIEWDFFGIEQSYYWMGNVELPNDFDRLRLINKFSDAGYSDQILISHDICTKTRMRSFGGHGYGHIIRNIPELLTRLGFDVGLLEKLIHHNPKNILAFEE
;
A
#
# COMPACT_ATOMS: atom_id res chain seq x y z
N CYS A 1 -11.15 7.10 2.92
CA CYS A 1 -11.74 6.25 3.97
C CYS A 1 -10.64 5.51 4.72
N TYR A 2 -10.49 5.75 6.03
CA TYR A 2 -9.57 4.99 6.88
C TYR A 2 -10.34 3.94 7.69
N THR A 3 -9.67 3.23 8.63
CA THR A 3 -10.31 2.17 9.43
C THR A 3 -11.47 2.74 10.28
N GLU A 4 -12.55 1.99 10.39
CA GLU A 4 -13.80 2.41 11.03
C GLU A 4 -13.63 3.09 12.40
N PRO A 5 -12.75 2.61 13.33
CA PRO A 5 -12.59 3.25 14.64
C PRO A 5 -12.10 4.71 14.62
N PHE A 6 -11.54 5.17 13.51
CA PHE A 6 -11.02 6.53 13.33
C PHE A 6 -11.94 7.43 12.51
N LEU A 7 -13.10 6.92 12.08
CA LEU A 7 -14.06 7.68 11.29
C LEU A 7 -15.16 8.31 12.17
N PRO A 8 -15.67 9.50 11.81
CA PRO A 8 -16.86 10.06 12.43
C PRO A 8 -18.06 9.11 12.26
N LYS A 9 -18.92 9.01 13.28
CA LYS A 9 -20.11 8.15 13.22
C LYS A 9 -21.02 8.47 12.02
N SER A 10 -21.21 9.75 11.72
CA SER A 10 -21.99 10.19 10.56
C SER A 10 -21.43 9.70 9.22
N PHE A 11 -20.12 9.46 9.14
CA PHE A 11 -19.51 8.93 7.94
C PHE A 11 -19.78 7.43 7.75
N LEU A 12 -19.94 6.69 8.84
CA LEU A 12 -20.26 5.25 8.79
C LEU A 12 -21.65 4.95 8.23
N GLU A 13 -22.54 5.94 8.25
CA GLU A 13 -23.89 5.86 7.71
C GLU A 13 -23.94 6.15 6.19
N THR A 14 -22.81 6.56 5.58
CA THR A 14 -22.73 6.86 4.14
C THR A 14 -23.01 5.60 3.31
N GLU A 15 -23.91 5.72 2.34
CA GLU A 15 -24.26 4.60 1.45
C GLU A 15 -23.17 4.34 0.41
N TYR A 16 -23.25 3.16 -0.21
CA TYR A 16 -22.26 2.73 -1.22
C TYR A 16 -22.17 3.71 -2.39
N GLU A 17 -23.31 4.15 -2.90
CA GLU A 17 -23.44 5.05 -4.06
C GLU A 17 -22.81 6.42 -3.77
N ASP A 18 -22.99 6.92 -2.55
CA ASP A 18 -22.42 8.20 -2.12
C ASP A 18 -20.90 8.10 -1.96
N LEU A 19 -20.40 6.99 -1.39
CA LEU A 19 -18.95 6.74 -1.32
C LEU A 19 -18.33 6.64 -2.71
N ALA A 20 -18.94 5.89 -3.61
CA ALA A 20 -18.45 5.74 -4.98
C ALA A 20 -18.48 7.08 -5.74
N SER A 21 -19.55 7.85 -5.59
CA SER A 21 -19.68 9.18 -6.20
C SER A 21 -18.64 10.15 -5.66
N HIS A 22 -18.34 10.10 -4.37
CA HIS A 22 -17.31 10.91 -3.74
C HIS A 22 -15.91 10.62 -4.31
N PHE A 23 -15.53 9.34 -4.42
CA PHE A 23 -14.25 8.97 -5.03
C PHE A 23 -14.16 9.41 -6.50
N LEU A 24 -15.23 9.20 -7.27
CA LEU A 24 -15.28 9.63 -8.67
C LEU A 24 -15.18 11.15 -8.81
N HIS A 25 -15.84 11.91 -7.93
CA HIS A 25 -15.75 13.36 -7.93
C HIS A 25 -14.32 13.86 -7.67
N GLU A 26 -13.63 13.33 -6.65
CA GLU A 26 -12.26 13.71 -6.34
C GLU A 26 -11.26 13.38 -7.47
N LEU A 27 -11.50 12.30 -8.22
CA LEU A 27 -10.67 11.91 -9.36
C LEU A 27 -10.96 12.73 -10.63
N ASN A 28 -12.23 13.08 -10.89
CA ASN A 28 -12.63 13.69 -12.15
C ASN A 28 -12.77 15.19 -12.08
N GLU A 29 -13.26 15.74 -10.96
CA GLU A 29 -13.57 17.16 -10.80
C GLU A 29 -12.54 17.90 -9.95
N GLY A 30 -12.23 17.37 -8.77
CA GLY A 30 -11.22 17.91 -7.86
C GLY A 30 -11.57 17.79 -6.39
N LEU A 31 -10.57 18.04 -5.55
CA LEU A 31 -10.64 17.95 -4.09
C LEU A 31 -11.17 19.26 -3.50
N ASP A 32 -12.09 19.19 -2.53
CA ASP A 32 -12.53 20.31 -1.69
C ASP A 32 -12.90 21.58 -2.47
N GLY A 33 -13.59 21.43 -3.61
CA GLY A 33 -14.00 22.55 -4.46
C GLY A 33 -12.86 23.23 -5.25
N THR A 34 -11.69 22.59 -5.29
CA THR A 34 -10.57 23.01 -6.14
C THR A 34 -10.56 22.24 -7.47
N SER A 35 -9.75 22.67 -8.43
CA SER A 35 -9.51 21.90 -9.67
C SER A 35 -8.37 20.85 -9.54
N LYS A 36 -7.86 20.62 -8.34
CA LYS A 36 -6.78 19.64 -8.09
C LYS A 36 -7.40 18.25 -7.92
N LYS A 37 -7.07 17.35 -8.80
CA LYS A 37 -7.61 15.98 -8.83
C LYS A 37 -6.74 15.03 -8.02
N ALA A 38 -7.37 14.01 -7.43
CA ALA A 38 -6.65 12.90 -6.83
C ALA A 38 -5.96 12.07 -7.93
N GLY A 39 -4.77 11.53 -7.64
CA GLY A 39 -4.01 10.66 -8.55
C GLY A 39 -4.06 9.18 -8.17
N ILE A 40 -4.66 8.86 -7.03
CA ILE A 40 -4.79 7.49 -6.50
C ILE A 40 -5.97 7.46 -5.52
N ILE A 41 -6.67 6.34 -5.42
CA ILE A 41 -7.64 6.10 -4.35
C ILE A 41 -6.91 5.45 -3.19
N GLY A 42 -7.00 6.04 -2.03
CA GLY A 42 -6.44 5.45 -0.83
C GLY A 42 -5.58 6.42 -0.02
N GLU A 43 -5.15 5.90 1.04
CA GLU A 43 -5.18 4.52 1.54
C GLU A 43 -6.59 4.17 2.08
N ILE A 44 -7.25 3.11 1.55
CA ILE A 44 -8.48 2.57 2.12
C ILE A 44 -8.11 1.69 3.31
N GLY A 45 -8.48 2.12 4.51
CA GLY A 45 -8.10 1.44 5.74
C GLY A 45 -9.04 0.30 6.10
N CYS A 46 -8.45 -0.83 6.49
CA CYS A 46 -9.17 -2.00 6.96
C CYS A 46 -8.67 -2.40 8.34
N SER A 47 -9.59 -2.72 9.24
CA SER A 47 -9.31 -3.38 10.52
C SER A 47 -9.23 -4.90 10.34
N TRP A 48 -9.02 -5.63 11.43
CA TRP A 48 -9.13 -7.07 11.46
C TRP A 48 -9.89 -7.49 12.72
N PRO A 49 -11.00 -8.21 12.58
CA PRO A 49 -11.74 -8.54 11.34
C PRO A 49 -12.22 -7.30 10.58
N ILE A 50 -12.40 -7.41 9.25
CA ILE A 50 -12.89 -6.33 8.39
C ILE A 50 -14.38 -6.07 8.71
N THR A 51 -14.75 -4.80 8.94
CA THR A 51 -16.13 -4.43 9.28
C THR A 51 -17.03 -4.35 8.06
N PRO A 52 -18.38 -4.40 8.24
CA PRO A 52 -19.31 -4.21 7.13
C PRO A 52 -19.13 -2.87 6.39
N PHE A 53 -18.81 -1.79 7.11
CA PHE A 53 -18.52 -0.50 6.50
C PHE A 53 -17.25 -0.55 5.64
N GLU A 54 -16.17 -1.16 6.16
CA GLU A 54 -14.90 -1.28 5.42
C GLU A 54 -15.07 -2.14 4.15
N VAL A 55 -15.88 -3.21 4.19
CA VAL A 55 -16.27 -3.98 2.99
C VAL A 55 -16.97 -3.08 1.96
N LYS A 56 -17.92 -2.24 2.42
CA LYS A 56 -18.63 -1.28 1.56
C LYS A 56 -17.65 -0.27 0.95
N ALA A 57 -16.73 0.26 1.75
CA ALA A 57 -15.72 1.23 1.30
C ALA A 57 -14.76 0.62 0.26
N ILE A 58 -14.26 -0.61 0.47
CA ILE A 58 -13.41 -1.31 -0.51
C ILE A 58 -14.14 -1.48 -1.85
N LYS A 59 -15.41 -1.91 -1.82
CA LYS A 59 -16.19 -2.11 -3.05
C LYS A 59 -16.45 -0.80 -3.80
N ALA A 60 -16.79 0.28 -3.08
CA ALA A 60 -16.99 1.60 -3.67
C ALA A 60 -15.70 2.15 -4.29
N ALA A 61 -14.57 2.00 -3.60
CA ALA A 61 -13.25 2.38 -4.09
C ALA A 61 -12.83 1.55 -5.31
N ALA A 62 -13.07 0.23 -5.29
CA ALA A 62 -12.79 -0.65 -6.43
C ALA A 62 -13.63 -0.30 -7.65
N TYR A 63 -14.91 0.06 -7.46
CA TYR A 63 -15.75 0.55 -8.54
C TYR A 63 -15.21 1.85 -9.15
N ALA A 64 -14.83 2.83 -8.32
CA ALA A 64 -14.27 4.09 -8.80
C ALA A 64 -12.93 3.89 -9.52
N ALA A 65 -12.06 3.00 -9.00
CA ALA A 65 -10.82 2.61 -9.65
C ALA A 65 -11.05 1.96 -11.03
N TYR A 66 -12.01 1.04 -11.12
CA TYR A 66 -12.41 0.41 -12.38
C TYR A 66 -12.93 1.43 -13.41
N GLN A 67 -13.74 2.41 -13.00
CA GLN A 67 -14.30 3.43 -13.88
C GLN A 67 -13.28 4.43 -14.41
N THR A 68 -12.20 4.67 -13.67
CA THR A 68 -11.22 5.72 -13.96
C THR A 68 -9.86 5.20 -14.40
N GLY A 69 -9.59 3.89 -14.24
CA GLY A 69 -8.28 3.31 -14.48
C GLY A 69 -7.23 3.70 -13.43
N CYS A 70 -7.60 4.36 -12.34
CA CYS A 70 -6.63 4.75 -11.31
C CYS A 70 -6.24 3.58 -10.39
N ALA A 71 -5.11 3.72 -9.68
CA ALA A 71 -4.69 2.74 -8.69
C ALA A 71 -5.52 2.83 -7.40
N LEU A 72 -5.68 1.69 -6.73
CA LEU A 72 -6.32 1.54 -5.43
C LEU A 72 -5.30 1.03 -4.40
N SER A 73 -4.96 1.88 -3.43
CA SER A 73 -4.09 1.53 -2.30
C SER A 73 -4.94 1.13 -1.09
N ILE A 74 -4.62 -0.02 -0.47
CA ILE A 74 -5.36 -0.58 0.67
C ILE A 74 -4.41 -0.84 1.83
N HIS A 75 -4.78 -0.30 3.00
CA HIS A 75 -4.17 -0.57 4.30
C HIS A 75 -4.84 -1.80 4.93
N PRO A 76 -4.25 -3.00 4.88
CA PRO A 76 -4.85 -4.19 5.46
C PRO A 76 -4.80 -4.15 6.99
N GLY A 77 -5.72 -4.83 7.63
CA GLY A 77 -5.64 -5.13 9.05
C GLY A 77 -4.37 -5.90 9.40
N ARG A 78 -4.00 -5.93 10.68
CA ARG A 78 -2.73 -6.51 11.18
C ARG A 78 -2.79 -8.04 11.30
N SER A 79 -3.26 -8.69 10.24
CA SER A 79 -3.30 -10.15 10.10
C SER A 79 -3.08 -10.52 8.65
N PRO A 80 -2.32 -11.58 8.34
CA PRO A 80 -2.26 -12.14 6.98
C PRO A 80 -3.63 -12.47 6.39
N ASP A 81 -4.59 -12.89 7.23
CA ASP A 81 -5.95 -13.22 6.79
C ASP A 81 -6.72 -11.98 6.30
N ALA A 82 -6.37 -10.77 6.78
CA ALA A 82 -6.96 -9.54 6.27
C ALA A 82 -6.68 -9.35 4.78
N CYS A 83 -5.46 -9.63 4.33
CA CYS A 83 -5.12 -9.56 2.90
C CYS A 83 -5.92 -10.56 2.07
N ASN A 84 -6.09 -11.80 2.56
CA ASN A 84 -6.89 -12.82 1.88
C ASN A 84 -8.36 -12.38 1.76
N GLN A 85 -8.94 -11.86 2.85
CA GLN A 85 -10.32 -11.37 2.83
C GLN A 85 -10.49 -10.17 1.88
N ILE A 86 -9.51 -9.26 1.81
CA ILE A 86 -9.50 -8.16 0.84
C ILE A 86 -9.52 -8.71 -0.59
N LEU A 87 -8.69 -9.71 -0.90
CA LEU A 87 -8.68 -10.35 -2.22
C LEU A 87 -10.04 -10.99 -2.55
N ASP A 88 -10.67 -11.68 -1.60
CA ASP A 88 -12.00 -12.26 -1.79
C ASP A 88 -13.06 -11.19 -2.11
N ILE A 89 -13.00 -10.05 -1.41
CA ILE A 89 -13.90 -8.91 -1.68
C ILE A 89 -13.67 -8.36 -3.10
N LEU A 90 -12.40 -8.20 -3.50
CA LEU A 90 -12.02 -7.64 -4.80
C LEU A 90 -12.36 -8.58 -5.96
N GLN A 91 -12.31 -9.91 -5.78
CA GLN A 91 -12.74 -10.89 -6.78
C GLN A 91 -14.21 -10.73 -7.20
N ALA A 92 -15.05 -10.19 -6.32
CA ALA A 92 -16.44 -9.88 -6.63
C ALA A 92 -16.62 -8.53 -7.38
N THR A 93 -15.52 -7.85 -7.71
CA THR A 93 -15.51 -6.59 -8.46
C THR A 93 -14.92 -6.80 -9.86
N ASN A 94 -15.06 -5.80 -10.73
CA ASN A 94 -14.46 -5.83 -12.08
C ASN A 94 -13.03 -5.21 -12.10
N LEU A 95 -12.50 -4.79 -10.96
CA LEU A 95 -11.19 -4.15 -10.89
C LEU A 95 -10.09 -5.17 -11.23
N ASN A 96 -9.20 -4.79 -12.15
CA ASN A 96 -8.03 -5.58 -12.44
C ASN A 96 -7.08 -5.61 -11.22
N PRO A 97 -6.68 -6.77 -10.72
CA PRO A 97 -5.79 -6.88 -9.57
C PRO A 97 -4.48 -6.09 -9.71
N ASN A 98 -3.95 -5.90 -10.93
CA ASN A 98 -2.73 -5.12 -11.16
C ASN A 98 -2.89 -3.62 -10.81
N ARG A 99 -4.13 -3.13 -10.60
CA ARG A 99 -4.42 -1.76 -10.13
C ARG A 99 -4.49 -1.64 -8.61
N VAL A 100 -4.34 -2.75 -7.88
CA VAL A 100 -4.42 -2.81 -6.42
C VAL A 100 -3.02 -2.83 -5.81
N ILE A 101 -2.82 -2.02 -4.77
CA ILE A 101 -1.62 -2.00 -3.92
C ILE A 101 -2.04 -2.45 -2.52
N LEU A 102 -1.43 -3.51 -2.01
CA LEU A 102 -1.55 -3.89 -0.60
C LEU A 102 -0.35 -3.35 0.18
N CYS A 103 -0.60 -2.40 1.08
CA CYS A 103 0.42 -1.72 1.87
C CYS A 103 0.89 -2.53 3.09
N HIS A 104 1.95 -2.09 3.74
CA HIS A 104 2.41 -2.54 5.06
C HIS A 104 2.77 -4.03 5.12
N MET A 105 3.44 -4.53 4.10
CA MET A 105 3.91 -5.92 4.09
C MET A 105 4.91 -6.21 5.21
N ASP A 106 5.64 -5.18 5.64
CA ASP A 106 6.58 -5.24 6.78
C ASP A 106 5.97 -5.81 8.05
N ARG A 107 4.78 -5.33 8.42
CA ARG A 107 4.09 -5.72 9.65
C ARG A 107 3.09 -6.87 9.47
N THR A 108 2.65 -7.10 8.23
CA THR A 108 1.66 -8.13 7.94
C THR A 108 2.32 -9.47 7.61
N PHE A 109 3.46 -9.42 6.93
CA PHE A 109 4.25 -10.60 6.53
C PHE A 109 5.75 -10.38 6.80
N PRO A 110 6.17 -10.18 8.07
CA PRO A 110 7.54 -9.76 8.42
C PRO A 110 8.63 -10.74 7.95
N LYS A 111 8.28 -12.02 7.77
CA LYS A 111 9.19 -13.07 7.26
C LYS A 111 8.92 -13.44 5.79
N GLY A 112 7.95 -12.78 5.15
CA GLY A 112 7.58 -13.00 3.76
C GLY A 112 6.70 -14.24 3.52
N ASP A 113 6.27 -14.94 4.57
CA ASP A 113 5.39 -16.11 4.43
C ASP A 113 4.00 -15.65 3.96
N GLY A 114 3.53 -16.17 2.81
CA GLY A 114 2.25 -15.77 2.21
C GLY A 114 2.36 -14.73 1.09
N ILE A 115 3.43 -13.94 1.01
CA ILE A 115 3.64 -12.90 -0.03
C ILE A 115 3.52 -13.47 -1.44
N LEU A 116 4.07 -14.65 -1.69
CA LEU A 116 4.00 -15.28 -3.02
C LEU A 116 2.56 -15.55 -3.47
N SER A 117 1.66 -15.86 -2.54
CA SER A 117 0.24 -16.05 -2.86
C SER A 117 -0.42 -14.73 -3.29
N LEU A 118 -0.09 -13.63 -2.62
CA LEU A 118 -0.59 -12.30 -2.99
C LEU A 118 -0.08 -11.89 -4.38
N LEU A 119 1.22 -12.06 -4.65
CA LEU A 119 1.81 -11.75 -5.95
C LEU A 119 1.18 -12.58 -7.09
N LYS A 120 0.91 -13.87 -6.85
CA LYS A 120 0.21 -14.74 -7.82
C LYS A 120 -1.23 -14.32 -8.11
N SER A 121 -1.90 -13.60 -7.22
CA SER A 121 -3.22 -13.04 -7.47
C SER A 121 -3.20 -11.83 -8.42
N GLY A 122 -2.01 -11.30 -8.73
CA GLY A 122 -1.81 -10.19 -9.65
C GLY A 122 -1.79 -8.80 -8.99
N VAL A 123 -1.97 -8.71 -7.67
CA VAL A 123 -1.88 -7.44 -6.95
C VAL A 123 -0.43 -6.98 -6.78
N ASN A 124 -0.25 -5.68 -6.57
CA ASN A 124 1.02 -5.12 -6.15
C ASN A 124 1.11 -5.11 -4.62
N ILE A 125 2.33 -5.20 -4.11
CA ILE A 125 2.60 -5.17 -2.68
C ILE A 125 3.59 -4.06 -2.36
N GLU A 126 3.48 -3.49 -1.17
CA GLU A 126 4.34 -2.40 -0.75
C GLU A 126 5.00 -2.70 0.61
N TRP A 127 6.35 -2.65 0.63
CA TRP A 127 7.15 -2.51 1.82
C TRP A 127 7.36 -1.03 2.10
N ASP A 128 6.63 -0.49 3.06
CA ASP A 128 6.57 0.95 3.31
C ASP A 128 7.19 1.40 4.63
N PHE A 129 7.93 0.53 5.30
CA PHE A 129 8.61 0.86 6.55
C PHE A 129 10.12 1.08 6.38
N PHE A 130 10.60 1.39 5.17
CA PHE A 130 12.01 1.68 4.97
C PHE A 130 12.50 2.84 5.86
N GLY A 131 13.57 2.57 6.61
CA GLY A 131 14.13 3.48 7.61
C GLY A 131 13.53 3.30 9.01
N ILE A 132 12.52 2.46 9.19
CA ILE A 132 12.02 2.08 10.51
C ILE A 132 12.83 0.85 10.96
N GLU A 133 13.86 1.10 11.78
CA GLU A 133 14.81 0.09 12.25
C GLU A 133 14.47 -0.43 13.67
N GLN A 134 13.24 -0.20 14.11
CA GLN A 134 12.75 -0.66 15.41
C GLN A 134 12.35 -2.14 15.31
N SER A 135 12.97 -2.98 16.13
CA SER A 135 12.61 -4.41 16.22
C SER A 135 11.25 -4.66 16.86
N TYR A 136 10.75 -3.71 17.65
CA TYR A 136 9.45 -3.80 18.32
C TYR A 136 8.42 -2.91 17.64
N TYR A 137 7.33 -3.52 17.18
CA TYR A 137 6.19 -2.81 16.65
C TYR A 137 5.12 -2.60 17.73
N TRP A 138 5.04 -1.37 18.25
CA TRP A 138 4.18 -1.01 19.39
C TRP A 138 2.66 -1.15 19.13
N MET A 139 2.23 -1.24 17.87
CA MET A 139 0.83 -1.43 17.47
C MET A 139 0.44 -2.89 17.27
N GLY A 140 1.33 -3.82 17.53
CA GLY A 140 1.11 -5.26 17.36
C GLY A 140 2.25 -6.07 17.94
N ASN A 141 2.04 -7.34 18.17
CA ASN A 141 3.08 -8.26 18.66
C ASN A 141 3.87 -8.84 17.48
N VAL A 142 4.57 -7.97 16.76
CA VAL A 142 5.32 -8.32 15.53
C VAL A 142 6.76 -7.83 15.66
N GLU A 143 7.70 -8.70 15.35
CA GLU A 143 9.10 -8.35 15.11
C GLU A 143 9.22 -7.78 13.69
N LEU A 144 9.55 -6.49 13.57
CA LEU A 144 9.69 -5.85 12.26
C LEU A 144 11.03 -6.24 11.62
N PRO A 145 11.05 -6.47 10.30
CA PRO A 145 12.29 -6.59 9.55
C PRO A 145 13.02 -5.25 9.54
N ASN A 146 14.34 -5.27 9.55
CA ASN A 146 15.17 -4.11 9.23
C ASN A 146 15.33 -3.95 7.70
N ASP A 147 16.00 -2.87 7.25
CA ASP A 147 16.15 -2.63 5.80
C ASP A 147 16.92 -3.73 5.07
N PHE A 148 17.90 -4.38 5.71
CA PHE A 148 18.60 -5.53 5.12
C PHE A 148 17.64 -6.72 4.91
N ASP A 149 16.74 -6.97 5.85
CA ASP A 149 15.79 -8.08 5.76
C ASP A 149 14.72 -7.78 4.71
N ARG A 150 14.24 -6.53 4.63
CA ARG A 150 13.34 -6.06 3.56
C ARG A 150 13.97 -6.31 2.18
N LEU A 151 15.22 -5.87 2.00
CA LEU A 151 15.92 -6.04 0.73
C LEU A 151 16.14 -7.51 0.36
N ARG A 152 16.43 -8.39 1.35
CA ARG A 152 16.53 -9.84 1.10
C ARG A 152 15.20 -10.44 0.63
N LEU A 153 14.08 -10.03 1.26
CA LEU A 153 12.74 -10.46 0.85
C LEU A 153 12.40 -9.94 -0.55
N ILE A 154 12.64 -8.66 -0.81
CA ILE A 154 12.41 -8.05 -2.12
C ILE A 154 13.21 -8.77 -3.20
N ASN A 155 14.51 -8.99 -2.98
CA ASN A 155 15.36 -9.71 -3.93
C ASN A 155 14.84 -11.13 -4.18
N LYS A 156 14.46 -11.87 -3.12
CA LYS A 156 13.88 -13.22 -3.23
C LYS A 156 12.66 -13.24 -4.17
N PHE A 157 11.73 -12.29 -4.02
CA PHE A 157 10.54 -12.25 -4.88
C PHE A 157 10.83 -11.68 -6.27
N SER A 158 11.82 -10.80 -6.39
CA SER A 158 12.32 -10.32 -7.69
C SER A 158 12.93 -11.46 -8.51
N ASP A 159 13.75 -12.29 -7.89
CA ASP A 159 14.36 -13.49 -8.52
C ASP A 159 13.29 -14.53 -8.90
N ALA A 160 12.18 -14.56 -8.19
CA ALA A 160 11.01 -15.38 -8.53
C ALA A 160 10.15 -14.80 -9.68
N GLY A 161 10.54 -13.66 -10.28
CA GLY A 161 9.88 -13.05 -11.43
C GLY A 161 8.79 -12.01 -11.08
N TYR A 162 8.70 -11.56 -9.82
CA TYR A 162 7.64 -10.63 -9.38
C TYR A 162 8.14 -9.20 -9.15
N SER A 163 9.32 -8.84 -9.66
CA SER A 163 9.89 -7.50 -9.44
C SER A 163 9.00 -6.34 -9.92
N ASP A 164 8.13 -6.57 -10.90
CA ASP A 164 7.20 -5.54 -11.43
C ASP A 164 6.02 -5.22 -10.50
N GLN A 165 5.74 -6.07 -9.52
CA GLN A 165 4.63 -5.94 -8.58
C GLN A 165 5.06 -5.43 -7.19
N ILE A 166 6.29 -4.98 -7.05
CA ILE A 166 6.87 -4.56 -5.76
C ILE A 166 7.05 -3.05 -5.73
N LEU A 167 6.55 -2.42 -4.66
CA LEU A 167 6.70 -1.01 -4.34
C LEU A 167 7.41 -0.85 -3.00
N ILE A 168 8.07 0.30 -2.80
CA ILE A 168 8.71 0.64 -1.54
C ILE A 168 8.46 2.09 -1.17
N SER A 169 8.28 2.38 0.12
CA SER A 169 8.14 3.74 0.64
C SER A 169 8.54 3.83 2.13
N HIS A 170 8.12 4.90 2.83
CA HIS A 170 8.61 5.19 4.20
C HIS A 170 7.50 5.29 5.24
N ASP A 171 6.23 5.31 4.85
CA ASP A 171 5.08 5.54 5.73
C ASP A 171 5.32 6.66 6.75
N ILE A 172 5.67 7.88 6.28
CA ILE A 172 5.92 9.04 7.15
C ILE A 172 4.59 9.59 7.67
N CYS A 173 3.96 8.86 8.59
CA CYS A 173 2.67 9.21 9.19
C CYS A 173 2.79 10.01 10.50
N THR A 174 4.01 10.15 11.06
CA THR A 174 4.26 10.91 12.28
C THR A 174 5.46 11.84 12.14
N LYS A 175 5.45 12.97 12.85
CA LYS A 175 6.58 13.92 12.84
C LYS A 175 7.91 13.31 13.33
N THR A 176 7.84 12.29 14.20
CA THR A 176 9.04 11.62 14.72
C THR A 176 9.80 10.83 13.65
N ARG A 177 9.17 10.52 12.51
CA ARG A 177 9.82 9.91 11.34
C ARG A 177 10.51 10.94 10.43
N MET A 178 10.25 12.24 10.62
CA MET A 178 10.91 13.32 9.87
C MET A 178 12.32 13.61 10.41
N ARG A 179 13.25 13.95 9.53
CA ARG A 179 14.66 14.23 9.91
C ARG A 179 14.82 15.32 10.96
N SER A 180 14.00 16.38 10.89
CA SER A 180 14.00 17.47 11.86
C SER A 180 13.67 17.03 13.30
N PHE A 181 13.10 15.84 13.46
CA PHE A 181 12.74 15.24 14.75
C PHE A 181 13.52 13.95 15.04
N GLY A 182 14.62 13.70 14.33
CA GLY A 182 15.47 12.53 14.54
C GLY A 182 15.11 11.28 13.75
N GLY A 183 14.09 11.33 12.90
CA GLY A 183 13.67 10.22 12.04
C GLY A 183 14.50 10.10 10.76
N HIS A 184 14.20 9.08 9.98
CA HIS A 184 14.88 8.77 8.72
C HIS A 184 14.52 9.75 7.57
N GLY A 185 13.27 10.24 7.53
CA GLY A 185 12.76 11.21 6.56
C GLY A 185 12.57 10.67 5.15
N TYR A 186 11.91 11.44 4.31
CA TYR A 186 11.52 11.06 2.94
C TYR A 186 12.66 10.69 1.99
N GLY A 187 13.88 11.06 2.28
CA GLY A 187 15.02 10.78 1.41
C GLY A 187 15.82 9.53 1.82
N HIS A 188 15.35 8.72 2.76
CA HIS A 188 16.11 7.59 3.29
C HIS A 188 16.40 6.54 2.20
N ILE A 189 15.39 6.13 1.42
CA ILE A 189 15.55 5.17 0.33
C ILE A 189 16.63 5.65 -0.64
N ILE A 190 16.51 6.88 -1.15
CA ILE A 190 17.43 7.41 -2.18
C ILE A 190 18.87 7.51 -1.65
N ARG A 191 19.05 7.88 -0.38
CA ARG A 191 20.40 8.08 0.19
C ARG A 191 21.09 6.81 0.68
N ASN A 192 20.32 5.87 1.23
CA ASN A 192 20.92 4.77 1.99
C ASN A 192 20.77 3.41 1.30
N ILE A 193 19.68 3.17 0.58
CA ILE A 193 19.41 1.87 0.01
C ILE A 193 20.39 1.44 -1.10
N PRO A 194 20.94 2.35 -1.96
CA PRO A 194 21.98 1.97 -2.93
C PRO A 194 23.19 1.30 -2.29
N GLU A 195 23.67 1.84 -1.18
CA GLU A 195 24.80 1.28 -0.43
C GLU A 195 24.45 -0.09 0.18
N LEU A 196 23.24 -0.25 0.73
CA LEU A 196 22.79 -1.52 1.29
C LEU A 196 22.67 -2.62 0.22
N LEU A 197 22.13 -2.30 -0.96
CA LEU A 197 22.09 -3.23 -2.10
C LEU A 197 23.50 -3.68 -2.49
N THR A 198 24.44 -2.73 -2.61
CA THR A 198 25.84 -3.02 -2.91
C THR A 198 26.47 -3.97 -1.88
N ARG A 199 26.23 -3.73 -0.59
CA ARG A 199 26.75 -4.58 0.51
C ARG A 199 26.15 -5.99 0.51
N LEU A 200 24.91 -6.14 0.04
CA LEU A 200 24.25 -7.44 -0.12
C LEU A 200 24.66 -8.15 -1.40
N GLY A 201 25.37 -7.48 -2.30
CA GLY A 201 25.71 -8.01 -3.62
C GLY A 201 24.50 -8.11 -4.57
N PHE A 202 23.46 -7.31 -4.33
CA PHE A 202 22.28 -7.26 -5.18
C PHE A 202 22.44 -6.22 -6.29
N ASP A 203 21.65 -6.40 -7.38
CA ASP A 203 21.66 -5.45 -8.48
C ASP A 203 21.10 -4.08 -8.01
N VAL A 204 21.93 -3.04 -8.16
CA VAL A 204 21.51 -1.66 -7.84
C VAL A 204 20.41 -1.17 -8.80
N GLY A 205 20.34 -1.71 -10.01
CA GLY A 205 19.27 -1.44 -10.99
C GLY A 205 17.88 -1.84 -10.47
N LEU A 206 17.80 -2.77 -9.51
CA LEU A 206 16.55 -3.10 -8.83
C LEU A 206 15.92 -1.86 -8.15
N LEU A 207 16.74 -0.97 -7.56
CA LEU A 207 16.21 0.24 -6.92
C LEU A 207 15.47 1.15 -7.92
N GLU A 208 16.06 1.38 -9.10
CA GLU A 208 15.44 2.19 -10.16
C GLU A 208 14.06 1.62 -10.54
N LYS A 209 13.95 0.28 -10.60
CA LYS A 209 12.69 -0.39 -10.86
C LYS A 209 11.66 -0.12 -9.77
N LEU A 210 12.04 -0.26 -8.50
CA LEU A 210 11.16 -0.13 -7.34
C LEU A 210 10.66 1.30 -7.08
N ILE A 211 11.48 2.33 -7.38
CA ILE A 211 11.15 3.72 -7.07
C ILE A 211 10.72 4.57 -8.27
N HIS A 212 10.94 4.07 -9.50
CA HIS A 212 10.62 4.82 -10.71
C HIS A 212 9.71 4.01 -11.65
N HIS A 213 10.16 2.84 -12.15
CA HIS A 213 9.39 2.09 -13.15
C HIS A 213 8.06 1.58 -12.61
N ASN A 214 8.07 0.90 -11.46
CA ASN A 214 6.85 0.34 -10.88
C ASN A 214 5.86 1.42 -10.45
N PRO A 215 6.26 2.49 -9.69
CA PRO A 215 5.35 3.59 -9.38
C PRO A 215 4.79 4.27 -10.63
N LYS A 216 5.62 4.51 -11.66
CA LYS A 216 5.15 5.09 -12.93
C LYS A 216 4.05 4.23 -13.56
N ASN A 217 4.25 2.91 -13.61
CA ASN A 217 3.30 2.00 -14.27
C ASN A 217 1.96 1.93 -13.51
N ILE A 218 2.01 1.83 -12.17
CA ILE A 218 0.79 1.68 -11.39
C ILE A 218 0.05 3.01 -11.17
N LEU A 219 0.76 4.14 -11.06
CA LEU A 219 0.14 5.45 -10.82
C LEU A 219 -0.34 6.13 -12.10
N ALA A 220 0.11 5.70 -13.28
CA ALA A 220 -0.49 6.13 -14.54
C ALA A 220 -1.93 5.59 -14.64
N PHE A 221 -2.86 6.46 -15.05
CA PHE A 221 -4.23 6.01 -15.35
C PHE A 221 -4.22 5.12 -16.59
N GLU A 222 -4.98 4.02 -16.54
CA GLU A 222 -5.24 3.21 -17.73
C GLU A 222 -6.28 3.93 -18.59
N GLU A 223 -6.05 4.00 -19.92
CA GLU A 223 -6.98 4.58 -20.90
C GLU A 223 -8.10 3.59 -21.26
#